data_b06c07ae9e9f62c25ac1cbbf5a64fd82
#
_entry.id   b06c07ae9e9f62c25ac1cbbf5a64fd82
#
_cell.length_a   1.000
_cell.length_b   1.000
_cell.length_c   1.000
_cell.angle_alpha   90.00
_cell.angle_beta   90.00
_cell.angle_gamma   90.00
#
_symmetry.space_group_name_H-M   'P 1'
#
loop_
_entity.id
_entity.type
_entity.pdbx_description
1 polymer ?
#
loop_
_entity_poly.entity_id
_entity_poly.type
_entity_poly.pdbx_seq_one_letter_code
_entity_poly.pdbx_strand_id
1 'polypeptide(L)'
;MLLQKFYTKTKIARQCCEFIKEHADIDRKNDLMIEPSAGNGSFLTRIPTEKKLGIDISPEHNDIIEQDFLTYYPPNRIGKILVVGNPPFGRVSSLAIKFFNHASKWADVIAFIIPRTFRRVSVHNKLNT
;
A
#
# COMPACT_ATOMS: atom_id res chain seq x y z
N MET A 1 -3.30 8.36 -24.43
CA MET A 1 -2.26 8.28 -23.42
C MET A 1 -2.24 6.90 -22.82
N LEU A 2 -1.08 6.34 -22.76
CA LEU A 2 -0.94 5.04 -22.14
C LEU A 2 -0.98 5.20 -20.62
N LEU A 3 -1.92 4.51 -20.00
CA LEU A 3 -1.91 4.33 -18.58
C LEU A 3 -0.73 3.43 -18.25
N GLN A 4 0.29 4.01 -17.67
CA GLN A 4 1.42 3.22 -17.22
C GLN A 4 1.08 2.55 -15.91
N LYS A 5 0.95 1.25 -15.96
CA LYS A 5 0.89 0.45 -14.75
C LYS A 5 2.30 0.02 -14.41
N PHE A 6 2.72 0.40 -13.23
CA PHE A 6 4.03 -0.01 -12.72
C PHE A 6 3.82 -1.26 -11.88
N TYR A 7 4.33 -2.38 -12.41
CA TYR A 7 4.28 -3.63 -11.65
C TYR A 7 5.47 -3.70 -10.73
N THR A 8 5.22 -4.05 -9.49
CA THR A 8 6.30 -4.27 -8.53
C THR A 8 6.97 -5.60 -8.84
N LYS A 9 8.29 -5.57 -9.02
CA LYS A 9 9.04 -6.79 -9.22
C LYS A 9 8.93 -7.67 -7.98
N THR A 10 8.80 -8.97 -8.19
CA THR A 10 8.64 -9.95 -7.13
C THR A 10 9.68 -9.80 -6.01
N LYS A 11 10.95 -9.60 -6.40
CA LYS A 11 12.03 -9.43 -5.43
C LYS A 11 11.82 -8.22 -4.53
N ILE A 12 11.41 -7.09 -5.13
CA ILE A 12 11.21 -5.84 -4.38
C ILE A 12 10.01 -5.96 -3.46
N ALA A 13 8.92 -6.57 -3.94
CA ALA A 13 7.73 -6.79 -3.12
C ALA A 13 8.07 -7.66 -1.90
N ARG A 14 8.84 -8.71 -2.10
CA ARG A 14 9.27 -9.59 -1.02
C ARG A 14 10.14 -8.86 0.00
N GLN A 15 11.12 -8.11 -0.47
CA GLN A 15 12.00 -7.34 0.42
C GLN A 15 11.22 -6.32 1.24
N CYS A 16 10.28 -5.65 0.62
CA CYS A 16 9.43 -4.67 1.30
C CYS A 16 8.58 -5.34 2.38
N CYS A 17 7.96 -6.46 2.08
CA CYS A 17 7.15 -7.19 3.06
C CYS A 17 7.98 -7.71 4.22
N GLU A 18 9.21 -8.18 3.96
CA GLU A 18 10.11 -8.62 5.02
C GLU A 18 10.52 -7.46 5.92
N PHE A 19 10.80 -6.31 5.33
CA PHE A 19 11.11 -5.10 6.10
C PHE A 19 9.95 -4.72 7.03
N ILE A 20 8.74 -4.77 6.51
CA ILE A 20 7.54 -4.46 7.29
C ILE A 20 7.37 -5.45 8.43
N LYS A 21 7.57 -6.73 8.17
CA LYS A 21 7.49 -7.78 9.20
C LYS A 21 8.47 -7.52 10.34
N GLU A 22 9.66 -7.06 10.04
CA GLU A 22 10.70 -6.80 11.05
C GLU A 22 10.43 -5.56 11.86
N HIS A 23 9.80 -4.54 11.29
CA HIS A 23 9.75 -3.21 11.89
C HIS A 23 8.35 -2.76 12.34
N ALA A 24 7.29 -3.39 11.89
CA ALA A 24 5.94 -2.91 12.13
C ALA A 24 5.19 -3.66 13.23
N ASP A 25 5.79 -4.65 13.85
CA ASP A 25 5.17 -5.44 14.92
C ASP A 25 3.76 -5.91 14.54
N ILE A 26 3.69 -6.73 13.51
CA ILE A 26 2.42 -7.12 12.89
C ILE A 26 1.71 -8.18 13.72
N ASP A 27 0.42 -7.94 14.01
CA ASP A 27 -0.49 -8.96 14.48
C ASP A 27 -1.12 -9.63 13.24
N ARG A 28 -0.66 -10.82 12.93
CA ARG A 28 -1.07 -11.52 11.72
C ARG A 28 -2.58 -11.73 11.61
N LYS A 29 -3.25 -11.91 12.73
CA LYS A 29 -4.70 -12.19 12.78
C LYS A 29 -5.55 -10.93 12.71
N ASN A 30 -5.14 -9.90 13.40
CA ASN A 30 -6.00 -8.74 13.62
C ASN A 30 -5.66 -7.53 12.76
N ASP A 31 -4.41 -7.42 12.31
CA ASP A 31 -4.01 -6.28 11.50
C ASP A 31 -4.52 -6.42 10.06
N LEU A 32 -4.92 -5.31 9.48
CA LEU A 32 -5.36 -5.24 8.09
C LEU A 32 -4.29 -4.57 7.26
N MET A 33 -3.85 -5.21 6.19
CA MET A 33 -2.96 -4.59 5.23
C MET A 33 -3.71 -4.26 3.95
N ILE A 34 -3.57 -3.02 3.52
CA ILE A 34 -4.24 -2.50 2.33
C ILE A 34 -3.18 -2.12 1.31
N GLU A 35 -3.34 -2.60 0.09
CA GLU A 35 -2.52 -2.19 -1.03
C GLU A 35 -3.34 -1.29 -1.95
N PRO A 36 -3.09 0.03 -1.96
CA PRO A 36 -3.70 0.91 -2.95
C PRO A 36 -3.01 0.71 -4.29
N SER A 37 -3.72 0.79 -5.38
CA SER A 37 -3.19 0.52 -6.73
C SER A 37 -2.57 -0.88 -6.81
N ALA A 38 -3.36 -1.88 -6.46
CA ALA A 38 -2.87 -3.24 -6.32
C ALA A 38 -2.48 -3.90 -7.66
N GLY A 39 -3.00 -3.40 -8.78
CA GLY A 39 -2.66 -3.89 -10.10
C GLY A 39 -2.94 -5.38 -10.27
N ASN A 40 -1.89 -6.18 -10.37
CA ASN A 40 -1.99 -7.62 -10.50
C ASN A 40 -1.90 -8.36 -9.16
N GLY A 41 -1.83 -7.65 -8.04
CA GLY A 41 -1.79 -8.26 -6.73
C GLY A 41 -0.43 -8.75 -6.26
N SER A 42 0.67 -8.27 -6.83
CA SER A 42 2.01 -8.71 -6.46
C SER A 42 2.33 -8.58 -4.98
N PHE A 43 1.87 -7.52 -4.34
CA PHE A 43 2.05 -7.35 -2.91
C PHE A 43 1.11 -8.23 -2.11
N LEU A 44 -0.13 -8.35 -2.54
CA LEU A 44 -1.16 -9.08 -1.79
C LEU A 44 -0.75 -10.52 -1.49
N THR A 45 -0.10 -11.17 -2.44
CA THR A 45 0.33 -12.56 -2.26
C THR A 45 1.44 -12.72 -1.23
N ARG A 46 2.11 -11.63 -0.86
CA ARG A 46 3.25 -11.63 0.06
C ARG A 46 2.97 -10.96 1.39
N ILE A 47 1.79 -10.37 1.53
CA ILE A 47 1.40 -9.70 2.76
C ILE A 47 1.22 -10.74 3.86
N PRO A 48 1.84 -10.52 5.03
CA PRO A 48 1.84 -11.53 6.09
C PRO A 48 0.58 -11.60 6.93
N THR A 49 -0.37 -10.70 6.73
CA THR A 49 -1.62 -10.71 7.50
C THR A 49 -2.67 -11.60 6.85
N GLU A 50 -3.57 -12.14 7.67
CA GLU A 50 -4.72 -12.88 7.15
C GLU A 50 -5.74 -11.94 6.54
N LYS A 51 -5.88 -10.73 7.08
CA LYS A 51 -6.79 -9.71 6.57
C LYS A 51 -6.03 -8.76 5.67
N LYS A 52 -6.36 -8.81 4.39
CA LYS A 52 -5.71 -7.99 3.38
C LYS A 52 -6.68 -7.57 2.30
N LEU A 53 -6.43 -6.40 1.73
CA LEU A 53 -7.32 -5.78 0.76
C LEU A 53 -6.49 -5.10 -0.32
N GLY A 54 -6.76 -5.43 -1.58
CA GLY A 54 -6.21 -4.70 -2.71
C GLY A 54 -7.28 -3.81 -3.31
N ILE A 55 -6.89 -2.61 -3.69
CA ILE A 55 -7.78 -1.62 -4.31
C ILE A 55 -7.12 -1.13 -5.58
N ASP A 56 -7.88 -1.01 -6.67
CA ASP A 56 -7.39 -0.47 -7.92
C ASP A 56 -8.57 0.09 -8.72
N ILE A 57 -8.34 1.15 -9.46
CA ILE A 57 -9.37 1.69 -10.36
C ILE A 57 -9.57 0.82 -11.59
N SER A 58 -8.60 -0.04 -11.90
CA SER A 58 -8.64 -0.96 -13.02
C SER A 58 -7.97 -2.27 -12.62
N PRO A 59 -8.62 -3.08 -11.78
CA PRO A 59 -7.99 -4.28 -11.23
C PRO A 59 -7.79 -5.34 -12.31
N GLU A 60 -6.70 -6.08 -12.18
CA GLU A 60 -6.36 -7.18 -13.06
C GLU A 60 -6.60 -8.54 -12.42
N HIS A 61 -7.21 -8.55 -11.24
CA HIS A 61 -7.46 -9.75 -10.48
C HIS A 61 -8.79 -9.64 -9.75
N ASN A 62 -9.53 -10.74 -9.66
CA ASN A 62 -10.87 -10.74 -9.06
C ASN A 62 -10.87 -10.44 -7.55
N ASP A 63 -9.76 -10.68 -6.89
CA ASP A 63 -9.66 -10.43 -5.44
C ASP A 63 -9.37 -8.97 -5.10
N ILE A 64 -9.20 -8.12 -6.11
CA ILE A 64 -8.91 -6.71 -5.94
C ILE A 64 -10.20 -5.93 -6.17
N ILE A 65 -10.51 -5.03 -5.25
CA ILE A 65 -11.72 -4.20 -5.34
C ILE A 65 -11.51 -3.08 -6.34
N GLU A 66 -12.46 -2.92 -7.24
CA GLU A 66 -12.45 -1.80 -8.18
C GLU A 66 -12.98 -0.56 -7.47
N GLN A 67 -12.07 0.32 -7.09
CA GLN A 67 -12.41 1.55 -6.38
C GLN A 67 -11.25 2.53 -6.46
N ASP A 68 -11.56 3.82 -6.43
CA ASP A 68 -10.55 4.85 -6.24
C ASP A 68 -10.13 4.86 -4.76
N PHE A 69 -8.85 4.64 -4.51
CA PHE A 69 -8.34 4.60 -3.14
C PHE A 69 -8.67 5.89 -2.36
N LEU A 70 -8.71 7.03 -3.04
CA LEU A 70 -9.00 8.31 -2.38
C LEU A 70 -10.44 8.40 -1.87
N THR A 71 -11.31 7.48 -2.27
CA THR A 71 -12.68 7.40 -1.78
C THR A 71 -12.87 6.30 -0.73
N TYR A 72 -11.82 5.56 -0.44
CA TYR A 72 -11.91 4.43 0.48
C TYR A 72 -11.65 4.86 1.92
N TYR A 73 -12.49 4.40 2.81
CA TYR A 73 -12.31 4.56 4.26
C TYR A 73 -12.56 3.23 4.93
N PRO A 74 -11.61 2.75 5.74
CA PRO A 74 -11.78 1.46 6.39
C PRO A 74 -12.85 1.53 7.50
N PRO A 75 -13.52 0.42 7.77
CA PRO A 75 -14.42 0.36 8.92
C PRO A 75 -13.66 0.37 10.23
N ASN A 76 -14.33 0.72 11.30
CA ASN A 76 -13.77 0.58 12.64
C ASN A 76 -13.47 -0.88 12.89
N ARG A 77 -12.31 -1.13 13.53
CA ARG A 77 -11.84 -2.49 13.71
C ARG A 77 -10.81 -2.59 14.83
N ILE A 78 -10.59 -3.81 15.29
CA ILE A 78 -9.48 -4.14 16.18
C ILE A 78 -8.25 -4.42 15.33
N GLY A 79 -7.09 -4.00 15.82
CA GLY A 79 -5.82 -4.17 15.12
C GLY A 79 -5.42 -2.93 14.34
N LYS A 80 -4.16 -2.95 13.90
CA LYS A 80 -3.60 -1.83 13.12
C LYS A 80 -4.06 -1.90 11.67
N ILE A 81 -4.01 -0.76 11.00
CA ILE A 81 -4.21 -0.67 9.56
C ILE A 81 -2.89 -0.23 8.94
N LEU A 82 -2.36 -1.07 8.05
CA LEU A 82 -1.13 -0.79 7.34
C LEU A 82 -1.44 -0.61 5.86
N VAL A 83 -0.94 0.46 5.27
CA VAL A 83 -1.09 0.72 3.84
C VAL A 83 0.28 0.54 3.22
N VAL A 84 0.39 -0.43 2.32
CA VAL A 84 1.66 -0.82 1.72
C VAL A 84 1.52 -0.92 0.23
N GLY A 85 2.54 -0.54 -0.50
CA GLY A 85 2.50 -0.74 -1.93
C GLY A 85 3.42 0.16 -2.73
N ASN A 86 3.17 0.13 -4.02
CA ASN A 86 3.87 0.93 -5.01
C ASN A 86 2.84 1.86 -5.66
N PRO A 87 2.58 3.03 -5.06
CA PRO A 87 1.54 3.92 -5.56
C PRO A 87 1.93 4.50 -6.92
N PRO A 88 0.93 4.94 -7.71
CA PRO A 88 1.22 5.54 -9.00
C PRO A 88 1.89 6.90 -8.81
N PHE A 89 3.06 7.08 -9.42
CA PHE A 89 3.80 8.33 -9.27
C PHE A 89 3.43 9.35 -10.34
N GLY A 90 3.16 8.88 -11.56
CA GLY A 90 2.89 9.79 -12.66
C GLY A 90 4.03 10.75 -12.91
N ARG A 91 3.73 11.84 -13.59
CA ARG A 91 4.74 12.83 -13.99
C ARG A 91 5.30 13.64 -12.82
N VAL A 92 4.48 13.94 -11.85
CA VAL A 92 4.81 14.87 -10.78
C VAL A 92 4.59 14.27 -9.40
N SER A 93 4.42 12.99 -9.31
CA SER A 93 4.22 12.28 -8.04
C SER A 93 3.02 12.78 -7.22
N SER A 94 2.18 13.64 -7.80
CA SER A 94 1.08 14.26 -7.07
C SER A 94 0.06 13.24 -6.59
N LEU A 95 -0.16 12.19 -7.36
CA LEU A 95 -1.11 11.15 -6.99
C LEU A 95 -0.59 10.32 -5.82
N ALA A 96 0.70 10.00 -5.81
CA ALA A 96 1.31 9.29 -4.69
C ALA A 96 1.21 10.10 -3.41
N ILE A 97 1.41 11.41 -3.50
CA ILE A 97 1.25 12.33 -2.36
C ILE A 97 -0.20 12.33 -1.87
N LYS A 98 -1.15 12.38 -2.79
CA LYS A 98 -2.57 12.31 -2.43
C LYS A 98 -2.92 11.00 -1.74
N PHE A 99 -2.38 9.90 -2.23
CA PHE A 99 -2.57 8.60 -1.59
C PHE A 99 -2.00 8.58 -0.18
N PHE A 100 -0.79 9.09 -0.01
CA PHE A 100 -0.15 9.18 1.30
C PHE A 100 -0.99 10.02 2.26
N ASN A 101 -1.39 11.21 1.82
CA ASN A 101 -2.17 12.11 2.65
C ASN A 101 -3.53 11.53 3.02
N HIS A 102 -4.17 10.84 2.09
CA HIS A 102 -5.44 10.19 2.37
C HIS A 102 -5.26 9.06 3.39
N ALA A 103 -4.29 8.18 3.17
CA ALA A 103 -4.02 7.07 4.08
C ALA A 103 -3.66 7.56 5.48
N SER A 104 -2.93 8.67 5.58
CA SER A 104 -2.49 9.19 6.88
C SER A 104 -3.64 9.60 7.79
N LYS A 105 -4.83 9.78 7.25
CA LYS A 105 -6.00 10.13 8.06
C LYS A 105 -6.46 8.97 8.94
N TRP A 106 -6.19 7.73 8.51
CA TRP A 106 -6.74 6.57 9.20
C TRP A 106 -5.77 5.38 9.33
N ALA A 107 -4.65 5.38 8.63
CA ALA A 107 -3.69 4.27 8.72
C ALA A 107 -2.75 4.46 9.91
N ASP A 108 -2.33 3.36 10.50
CA ASP A 108 -1.35 3.35 11.57
C ASP A 108 0.08 3.32 11.01
N VAL A 109 0.27 2.63 9.90
CA VAL A 109 1.57 2.52 9.22
C VAL A 109 1.35 2.68 7.72
N ILE A 110 2.23 3.45 7.07
CA ILE A 110 2.25 3.60 5.62
C ILE A 110 3.65 3.26 5.14
N ALA A 111 3.76 2.34 4.21
CA ALA A 111 5.02 1.95 3.61
C ALA A 111 4.87 1.93 2.09
N PHE A 112 5.37 2.95 1.42
CA PHE A 112 5.33 3.05 -0.03
C PHE A 112 6.70 2.88 -0.63
N ILE A 113 6.78 2.12 -1.73
CA ILE A 113 7.97 2.05 -2.56
C ILE A 113 8.01 3.32 -3.39
N ILE A 114 9.13 4.03 -3.30
CA ILE A 114 9.32 5.29 -4.02
C ILE A 114 10.44 5.11 -5.03
N PRO A 115 10.26 5.58 -6.28
CA PRO A 115 11.33 5.49 -7.28
C PRO A 115 12.63 6.15 -6.83
N ARG A 116 13.75 5.63 -7.28
CA ARG A 116 15.08 6.14 -6.91
C ARG A 116 15.27 7.62 -7.23
N THR A 117 14.57 8.11 -8.22
CA THR A 117 14.62 9.52 -8.59
C THR A 117 14.24 10.46 -7.46
N PHE A 118 13.48 9.97 -6.49
CA PHE A 118 13.12 10.76 -5.31
C PHE A 118 14.06 10.56 -4.14
N ARG A 119 14.93 9.57 -4.21
CA ARG A 119 15.96 9.26 -3.20
C ARG A 119 15.45 9.15 -1.78
N ARG A 120 14.21 8.77 -1.63
CA ARG A 120 13.60 8.62 -0.31
C ARG A 120 12.74 7.38 -0.25
N VAL A 121 12.89 6.65 0.81
CA VAL A 121 11.84 5.72 1.24
C VAL A 121 11.09 6.44 2.32
N SER A 122 9.81 6.65 2.08
CA SER A 122 8.98 7.29 3.08
C SER A 122 8.24 6.19 3.82
N VAL A 123 8.65 5.96 5.05
CA VAL A 123 7.88 5.17 5.99
C VAL A 123 7.34 6.14 6.99
N HIS A 124 6.03 6.24 7.05
CA HIS A 124 5.37 7.11 8.00
C HIS A 124 4.66 6.26 9.04
N ASN A 125 5.01 6.49 10.28
CA ASN A 125 4.33 5.88 11.40
C ASN A 125 3.54 6.96 12.12
N LYS A 126 2.26 6.77 12.26
CA LYS A 126 1.36 7.74 12.85
C LYS A 126 1.76 8.14 14.27
N LEU A 127 2.41 7.23 14.99
CA LEU A 127 2.88 7.49 16.35
C LEU A 127 4.11 8.40 16.40
N ASN A 128 4.75 8.62 15.27
CA ASN A 128 5.98 9.42 15.16
C ASN A 128 5.76 10.79 14.54
N THR A 129 4.54 11.18 14.32
CA THR A 129 4.24 12.49 13.73
C THR A 129 4.16 13.59 14.77
#